data_2438785af9ec4f9058f19e3c3d35bb21
#
_entry.id   2438785af9ec4f9058f19e3c3d35bb21
#
_cell.length_a   1.000
_cell.length_b   1.000
_cell.length_c   1.000
_cell.angle_alpha   90.00
_cell.angle_beta   90.00
_cell.angle_gamma   90.00
#
_symmetry.space_group_name_H-M   'P 1'
#
loop_
_entity.id
_entity.type
_entity.pdbx_description
1 polymer ?
#
loop_
_entity_poly.entity_id
_entity_poly.type
_entity_poly.pdbx_seq_one_letter_code
_entity_poly.pdbx_strand_id
1 'polypeptide(L)'
;MTDIKTALITGASRGIGNAIARELRNNGYEVLGTVRNQSSLEKTKKTLSEHVSVDKLSFAELDLLEDEGWKEAAKDCKYIIHTASPYPMKSSRNREALVPAAKGGTLRVLNAGLETNVEKIVLTSSIAAMFKRPNRTNPYNVGENDWSDTEWSGSNDYIISKTKAEKAAWELMESKGVKDKLTVINPGGVNGDALDDKENTSTKYVQLFLKGKYPMAPNFGILISDVKDVAKAHVLSLKNPKVNGRRLLIGSEVKKMLEISKIMQEEFPQYAKKLPKKEMPNFMLKLISYLDSSAKIMVPELGILMQTDTTYAEDLLGMKFKPARDSIKDAGNSVIRLGLI
;
A
#
# COMPACT_ATOMS: atom_id res chain seq x y z
N MET A 1 8.15 -34.77 9.51
CA MET A 1 8.81 -33.54 8.97
C MET A 1 7.82 -32.42 9.09
N THR A 2 8.12 -31.40 9.88
CA THR A 2 7.28 -30.18 9.94
C THR A 2 7.33 -29.53 8.56
N ASP A 3 6.16 -29.34 7.95
CA ASP A 3 5.99 -28.68 6.65
C ASP A 3 6.49 -27.22 6.77
N ILE A 4 7.77 -27.02 6.37
CA ILE A 4 8.44 -25.72 6.49
C ILE A 4 7.74 -24.76 5.53
N LYS A 5 7.13 -23.72 6.08
CA LYS A 5 6.34 -22.75 5.33
C LYS A 5 7.17 -21.51 5.03
N THR A 6 8.02 -21.60 4.02
CA THR A 6 8.83 -20.46 3.58
C THR A 6 8.00 -19.52 2.69
N ALA A 7 8.01 -18.23 3.01
CA ALA A 7 7.40 -17.18 2.23
C ALA A 7 8.46 -16.20 1.72
N LEU A 8 8.53 -16.03 0.40
CA LEU A 8 9.29 -14.96 -0.24
C LEU A 8 8.49 -13.66 -0.12
N ILE A 9 9.08 -12.63 0.44
CA ILE A 9 8.49 -11.29 0.47
C ILE A 9 9.37 -10.28 -0.24
N THR A 10 8.86 -9.62 -1.27
CA THR A 10 9.58 -8.53 -1.92
C THR A 10 9.33 -7.21 -1.20
N GLY A 11 10.38 -6.38 -1.09
CA GLY A 11 10.26 -5.08 -0.45
C GLY A 11 10.16 -5.12 1.08
N ALA A 12 10.77 -6.11 1.73
CA ALA A 12 10.76 -6.29 3.19
C ALA A 12 11.42 -5.13 3.98
N SER A 13 12.13 -4.23 3.30
CA SER A 13 13.00 -3.23 3.95
C SER A 13 12.25 -2.09 4.65
N ARG A 14 10.97 -1.85 4.37
CA ARG A 14 10.22 -0.74 4.96
C ARG A 14 8.71 -0.85 4.78
N GLY A 15 7.98 -0.02 5.53
CA GLY A 15 6.53 0.17 5.37
C GLY A 15 5.73 -1.14 5.41
N ILE A 16 4.85 -1.33 4.43
CA ILE A 16 3.96 -2.52 4.35
C ILE A 16 4.77 -3.82 4.30
N GLY A 17 5.85 -3.87 3.51
CA GLY A 17 6.68 -5.07 3.41
C GLY A 17 7.33 -5.47 4.73
N ASN A 18 7.81 -4.48 5.52
CA ASN A 18 8.33 -4.74 6.86
C ASN A 18 7.24 -5.26 7.80
N ALA A 19 6.04 -4.65 7.77
CA ALA A 19 4.89 -5.10 8.56
C ALA A 19 4.50 -6.54 8.23
N ILE A 20 4.47 -6.91 6.94
CA ILE A 20 4.14 -8.27 6.50
C ILE A 20 5.22 -9.26 6.92
N ALA A 21 6.52 -8.92 6.80
CA ALA A 21 7.60 -9.78 7.25
C ALA A 21 7.47 -10.11 8.76
N ARG A 22 7.11 -9.13 9.57
CA ARG A 22 6.85 -9.32 11.02
C ARG A 22 5.62 -10.19 11.25
N GLU A 23 4.52 -9.93 10.55
CA GLU A 23 3.29 -10.71 10.68
C GLU A 23 3.50 -12.17 10.25
N LEU A 24 4.26 -12.43 9.17
CA LEU A 24 4.68 -13.77 8.76
C LEU A 24 5.46 -14.48 9.86
N ARG A 25 6.47 -13.81 10.44
CA ARG A 25 7.28 -14.37 11.53
C ARG A 25 6.44 -14.70 12.76
N ASN A 26 5.54 -13.80 13.15
CA ASN A 26 4.61 -14.01 14.28
C ASN A 26 3.65 -15.20 14.04
N ASN A 27 3.37 -15.52 12.78
CA ASN A 27 2.54 -16.67 12.39
C ASN A 27 3.37 -17.94 12.06
N GLY A 28 4.66 -17.97 12.42
CA GLY A 28 5.51 -19.15 12.34
C GLY A 28 6.06 -19.46 10.95
N TYR A 29 5.97 -18.54 9.99
CA TYR A 29 6.58 -18.70 8.67
C TYR A 29 8.09 -18.46 8.72
N GLU A 30 8.84 -19.19 7.91
CA GLU A 30 10.18 -18.78 7.50
C GLU A 30 10.07 -17.73 6.42
N VAL A 31 10.91 -16.69 6.48
CA VAL A 31 10.80 -15.52 5.60
C VAL A 31 12.09 -15.33 4.82
N LEU A 32 11.99 -15.33 3.49
CA LEU A 32 13.03 -14.83 2.60
C LEU A 32 12.64 -13.44 2.12
N GLY A 33 13.25 -12.40 2.69
CA GLY A 33 13.04 -11.01 2.29
C GLY A 33 13.92 -10.61 1.11
N THR A 34 13.41 -9.81 0.16
CA THR A 34 14.29 -9.23 -0.86
C THR A 34 14.70 -7.81 -0.50
N VAL A 35 15.94 -7.49 -0.78
CA VAL A 35 16.56 -6.17 -0.63
C VAL A 35 17.33 -5.83 -1.90
N ARG A 36 17.58 -4.54 -2.17
CA ARG A 36 18.27 -4.12 -3.40
C ARG A 36 19.79 -4.08 -3.29
N ASN A 37 20.33 -4.07 -2.09
CA ASN A 37 21.78 -4.00 -1.85
C ASN A 37 22.10 -4.31 -0.38
N GLN A 38 23.38 -4.54 -0.09
CA GLN A 38 23.90 -4.87 1.23
C GLN A 38 23.55 -3.82 2.30
N SER A 39 23.62 -2.53 1.98
CA SER A 39 23.26 -1.46 2.93
C SER A 39 21.77 -1.54 3.35
N SER A 40 20.89 -1.88 2.42
CA SER A 40 19.47 -2.13 2.70
C SER A 40 19.27 -3.39 3.52
N LEU A 41 20.08 -4.44 3.30
CA LEU A 41 20.05 -5.69 4.05
C LEU A 41 20.33 -5.45 5.53
N GLU A 42 21.47 -4.85 5.86
CA GLU A 42 21.87 -4.59 7.24
C GLU A 42 20.84 -3.75 8.00
N LYS A 43 20.34 -2.71 7.35
CA LYS A 43 19.27 -1.88 7.93
C LYS A 43 17.99 -2.67 8.16
N THR A 44 17.54 -3.47 7.18
CA THR A 44 16.32 -4.27 7.27
C THR A 44 16.43 -5.30 8.39
N LYS A 45 17.56 -6.00 8.45
CA LYS A 45 17.85 -7.00 9.48
C LYS A 45 17.79 -6.36 10.87
N LYS A 46 18.45 -5.22 11.06
CA LYS A 46 18.39 -4.46 12.32
C LYS A 46 16.96 -4.10 12.70
N THR A 47 16.20 -3.47 11.81
CA THR A 47 14.82 -3.02 12.08
C THR A 47 13.89 -4.20 12.41
N LEU A 48 14.05 -5.34 11.73
CA LEU A 48 13.23 -6.53 12.01
C LEU A 48 13.64 -7.22 13.30
N SER A 49 14.93 -7.28 13.63
CA SER A 49 15.45 -7.94 14.86
C SER A 49 14.95 -7.27 16.15
N GLU A 50 14.58 -6.00 16.09
CA GLU A 50 13.98 -5.28 17.23
C GLU A 50 12.58 -5.79 17.59
N HIS A 51 11.95 -6.56 16.69
CA HIS A 51 10.53 -6.92 16.82
C HIS A 51 10.20 -8.39 16.63
N VAL A 52 11.04 -9.15 15.94
CA VAL A 52 10.84 -10.58 15.68
C VAL A 52 12.17 -11.33 15.75
N SER A 53 12.12 -12.63 16.08
CA SER A 53 13.28 -13.48 16.01
C SER A 53 13.81 -13.58 14.58
N VAL A 54 15.12 -13.44 14.42
CA VAL A 54 15.82 -13.48 13.13
C VAL A 54 16.21 -14.90 12.68
N ASP A 55 16.02 -15.92 13.52
CA ASP A 55 16.49 -17.30 13.28
C ASP A 55 15.96 -17.92 11.99
N LYS A 56 14.80 -17.47 11.53
CA LYS A 56 14.13 -17.93 10.31
C LYS A 56 13.85 -16.78 9.36
N LEU A 57 14.77 -15.82 9.30
CA LEU A 57 14.74 -14.67 8.44
C LEU A 57 16.02 -14.62 7.61
N SER A 58 15.87 -14.79 6.32
CA SER A 58 16.96 -14.71 5.34
C SER A 58 16.67 -13.61 4.30
N PHE A 59 17.69 -13.23 3.54
CA PHE A 59 17.55 -12.17 2.53
C PHE A 59 18.24 -12.55 1.24
N ALA A 60 17.63 -12.16 0.11
CA ALA A 60 18.22 -12.20 -1.21
C ALA A 60 18.35 -10.76 -1.77
N GLU A 61 19.46 -10.46 -2.43
CA GLU A 61 19.65 -9.20 -3.13
C GLU A 61 19.09 -9.33 -4.54
N LEU A 62 17.99 -8.60 -4.82
CA LEU A 62 17.23 -8.67 -6.07
C LEU A 62 16.70 -7.29 -6.46
N ASP A 63 16.77 -6.96 -7.74
CA ASP A 63 16.20 -5.74 -8.32
C ASP A 63 15.00 -6.06 -9.22
N LEU A 64 13.94 -5.25 -9.12
CA LEU A 64 12.75 -5.39 -9.97
C LEU A 64 13.01 -5.10 -11.45
N LEU A 65 14.12 -4.48 -11.79
CA LEU A 65 14.51 -4.18 -13.16
C LEU A 65 15.33 -5.29 -13.82
N GLU A 66 15.88 -6.22 -13.01
CA GLU A 66 16.74 -7.31 -13.47
C GLU A 66 15.99 -8.63 -13.47
N ASP A 67 16.29 -9.51 -14.42
CA ASP A 67 15.62 -10.82 -14.55
C ASP A 67 16.27 -11.89 -13.66
N GLU A 68 17.53 -11.71 -13.31
CA GLU A 68 18.33 -12.71 -12.61
C GLU A 68 17.92 -12.89 -11.13
N GLY A 69 18.08 -14.11 -10.63
CA GLY A 69 17.92 -14.45 -9.20
C GLY A 69 16.49 -14.71 -8.73
N TRP A 70 15.46 -14.23 -9.42
CA TRP A 70 14.06 -14.38 -8.95
C TRP A 70 13.60 -15.83 -8.87
N LYS A 71 13.93 -16.65 -9.88
CA LYS A 71 13.58 -18.07 -9.89
C LYS A 71 14.28 -18.84 -8.79
N GLU A 72 15.57 -18.58 -8.58
CA GLU A 72 16.34 -19.23 -7.51
C GLU A 72 15.81 -18.84 -6.13
N ALA A 73 15.46 -17.56 -5.91
CA ALA A 73 14.86 -17.11 -4.67
C ALA A 73 13.47 -17.73 -4.41
N ALA A 74 12.70 -18.01 -5.46
CA ALA A 74 11.37 -18.61 -5.32
C ALA A 74 11.38 -20.14 -5.17
N LYS A 75 12.50 -20.82 -5.50
CA LYS A 75 12.59 -22.28 -5.65
C LYS A 75 12.16 -23.06 -4.40
N ASP A 76 12.57 -22.60 -3.23
CA ASP A 76 12.28 -23.26 -1.96
C ASP A 76 11.16 -22.55 -1.17
N CYS A 77 10.42 -21.66 -1.84
CA CYS A 77 9.33 -20.92 -1.24
C CYS A 77 7.98 -21.55 -1.58
N LYS A 78 7.14 -21.72 -0.58
CA LYS A 78 5.76 -22.17 -0.74
C LYS A 78 4.83 -21.03 -1.15
N TYR A 79 5.15 -19.81 -0.71
CA TYR A 79 4.34 -18.61 -0.91
C TYR A 79 5.19 -17.44 -1.39
N ILE A 80 4.58 -16.57 -2.19
CA ILE A 80 5.16 -15.29 -2.56
C ILE A 80 4.22 -14.17 -2.13
N ILE A 81 4.76 -13.14 -1.46
CA ILE A 81 4.08 -11.87 -1.24
C ILE A 81 4.87 -10.78 -1.97
N HIS A 82 4.28 -10.24 -3.03
CA HIS A 82 4.92 -9.22 -3.83
C HIS A 82 4.42 -7.83 -3.43
N THR A 83 5.24 -7.12 -2.63
CA THR A 83 4.96 -5.75 -2.17
C THR A 83 5.87 -4.70 -2.79
N ALA A 84 7.03 -5.09 -3.25
CA ALA A 84 7.98 -4.16 -3.87
C ALA A 84 7.36 -3.50 -5.10
N SER A 85 7.37 -2.19 -5.12
CA SER A 85 6.92 -1.37 -6.25
C SER A 85 7.60 -0.01 -6.18
N PRO A 86 7.97 0.60 -7.31
CA PRO A 86 8.46 1.97 -7.27
C PRO A 86 7.36 2.90 -6.73
N TYR A 87 7.76 3.76 -5.79
CA TYR A 87 6.89 4.82 -5.31
C TYR A 87 7.58 6.17 -5.56
N PRO A 88 6.98 7.08 -6.34
CA PRO A 88 7.63 8.32 -6.68
C PRO A 88 7.64 9.28 -5.49
N MET A 89 8.80 9.85 -5.18
CA MET A 89 8.91 10.97 -4.25
C MET A 89 8.36 12.28 -4.86
N LYS A 90 8.32 12.37 -6.19
CA LYS A 90 7.75 13.48 -6.97
C LYS A 90 7.11 12.90 -8.23
N SER A 91 5.99 13.49 -8.68
CA SER A 91 5.36 13.11 -9.95
C SER A 91 6.31 13.40 -11.11
N SER A 92 6.41 12.45 -12.03
CA SER A 92 7.19 12.59 -13.26
C SER A 92 6.40 13.31 -14.36
N ARG A 93 7.09 14.04 -15.24
CA ARG A 93 6.49 14.54 -16.49
C ARG A 93 6.14 13.37 -17.43
N ASN A 94 6.93 12.31 -17.41
CA ASN A 94 6.61 11.07 -18.12
C ASN A 94 5.62 10.25 -17.28
N ARG A 95 4.38 10.18 -17.74
CA ARG A 95 3.30 9.43 -17.08
C ARG A 95 3.54 7.92 -17.00
N GLU A 96 4.43 7.38 -17.82
CA GLU A 96 4.79 5.96 -17.90
C GLU A 96 6.08 5.63 -17.14
N ALA A 97 6.73 6.60 -16.52
CA ALA A 97 8.07 6.44 -15.92
C ALA A 97 8.18 5.29 -14.91
N LEU A 98 7.10 4.98 -14.21
CA LEU A 98 7.08 3.92 -13.19
C LEU A 98 6.63 2.55 -13.73
N VAL A 99 6.07 2.51 -14.94
CA VAL A 99 5.48 1.30 -15.53
C VAL A 99 6.52 0.19 -15.74
N PRO A 100 7.72 0.43 -16.28
CA PRO A 100 8.71 -0.63 -16.49
C PRO A 100 9.04 -1.39 -15.19
N ALA A 101 9.33 -0.67 -14.12
CA ALA A 101 9.65 -1.30 -12.83
C ALA A 101 8.41 -1.91 -12.15
N ALA A 102 7.23 -1.26 -12.22
CA ALA A 102 6.02 -1.77 -11.60
C ALA A 102 5.45 -2.98 -12.34
N LYS A 103 5.19 -2.86 -13.63
CA LYS A 103 4.63 -3.95 -14.45
C LYS A 103 5.68 -5.04 -14.69
N GLY A 104 6.88 -4.68 -15.14
CA GLY A 104 7.96 -5.61 -15.41
C GLY A 104 8.37 -6.40 -14.17
N GLY A 105 8.59 -5.68 -13.05
CA GLY A 105 8.92 -6.31 -11.78
C GLY A 105 7.83 -7.26 -11.28
N THR A 106 6.55 -6.87 -11.39
CA THR A 106 5.43 -7.77 -11.05
C THR A 106 5.46 -9.04 -11.90
N LEU A 107 5.62 -8.92 -13.22
CA LEU A 107 5.67 -10.08 -14.10
C LEU A 107 6.86 -10.99 -13.83
N ARG A 108 8.05 -10.45 -13.51
CA ARG A 108 9.24 -11.24 -13.10
C ARG A 108 8.96 -12.10 -11.88
N VAL A 109 8.42 -11.48 -10.83
CA VAL A 109 8.11 -12.17 -9.57
C VAL A 109 7.04 -13.25 -9.77
N LEU A 110 5.98 -12.96 -10.54
CA LEU A 110 4.92 -13.92 -10.81
C LEU A 110 5.43 -15.09 -11.66
N ASN A 111 6.21 -14.82 -12.72
CA ASN A 111 6.81 -15.87 -13.54
C ASN A 111 7.74 -16.76 -12.73
N ALA A 112 8.59 -16.21 -11.87
CA ALA A 112 9.43 -17.00 -10.96
C ALA A 112 8.60 -17.94 -10.07
N GLY A 113 7.47 -17.45 -9.54
CA GLY A 113 6.54 -18.28 -8.78
C GLY A 113 5.83 -19.36 -9.61
N LEU A 114 5.54 -19.09 -10.88
CA LEU A 114 4.92 -20.05 -11.80
C LEU A 114 5.90 -21.13 -12.29
N GLU A 115 7.19 -20.80 -12.40
CA GLU A 115 8.26 -21.72 -12.79
C GLU A 115 8.76 -22.60 -11.64
N THR A 116 8.33 -22.31 -10.43
CA THR A 116 8.64 -23.05 -9.21
C THR A 116 7.35 -23.65 -8.62
N ASN A 117 7.45 -24.38 -7.52
CA ASN A 117 6.27 -25.01 -6.90
C ASN A 117 5.53 -24.08 -5.92
N VAL A 118 5.45 -22.78 -6.20
CA VAL A 118 4.72 -21.84 -5.37
C VAL A 118 3.22 -22.12 -5.41
N GLU A 119 2.63 -22.29 -4.25
CA GLU A 119 1.20 -22.61 -4.11
C GLU A 119 0.32 -21.38 -4.24
N LYS A 120 0.77 -20.23 -3.70
CA LYS A 120 -0.02 -19.00 -3.62
C LYS A 120 0.85 -17.76 -3.77
N ILE A 121 0.33 -16.79 -4.52
CA ILE A 121 0.92 -15.46 -4.68
C ILE A 121 -0.07 -14.42 -4.16
N VAL A 122 0.40 -13.52 -3.30
CA VAL A 122 -0.36 -12.35 -2.85
C VAL A 122 0.33 -11.08 -3.33
N LEU A 123 -0.37 -10.31 -4.15
CA LEU A 123 0.16 -9.07 -4.75
C LEU A 123 -0.37 -7.85 -3.98
N THR A 124 0.51 -6.97 -3.57
CA THR A 124 0.15 -5.65 -3.05
C THR A 124 -0.04 -4.67 -4.20
N SER A 125 -1.29 -4.40 -4.54
CA SER A 125 -1.66 -3.31 -5.42
C SER A 125 -2.00 -2.04 -4.61
N SER A 126 -3.06 -1.34 -4.97
CA SER A 126 -3.53 -0.13 -4.28
C SER A 126 -4.96 0.19 -4.71
N ILE A 127 -5.72 0.88 -3.88
CA ILE A 127 -6.96 1.55 -4.31
C ILE A 127 -6.72 2.46 -5.52
N ALA A 128 -5.50 2.94 -5.72
CA ALA A 128 -5.10 3.73 -6.89
C ALA A 128 -5.37 3.00 -8.22
N ALA A 129 -5.41 1.67 -8.24
CA ALA A 129 -5.78 0.89 -9.41
C ALA A 129 -7.30 0.79 -9.63
N MET A 130 -8.14 1.35 -8.74
CA MET A 130 -9.59 1.12 -8.73
C MET A 130 -10.44 2.36 -8.97
N PHE A 131 -10.01 3.56 -8.55
CA PHE A 131 -10.95 4.67 -8.36
C PHE A 131 -10.81 5.85 -9.35
N LYS A 132 -9.73 5.95 -10.11
CA LYS A 132 -9.46 7.08 -10.99
C LYS A 132 -10.08 6.89 -12.37
N ARG A 133 -11.18 7.58 -12.66
CA ARG A 133 -11.83 7.61 -13.99
C ARG A 133 -12.58 8.93 -14.20
N PRO A 134 -12.84 9.37 -15.45
CA PRO A 134 -13.68 10.53 -15.73
C PRO A 134 -15.14 10.24 -15.39
N ASN A 135 -15.96 11.28 -15.36
CA ASN A 135 -17.44 11.20 -15.26
C ASN A 135 -17.94 10.39 -14.04
N ARG A 136 -17.22 10.51 -12.91
CA ARG A 136 -17.66 9.89 -11.65
C ARG A 136 -18.91 10.57 -11.12
N THR A 137 -19.85 9.78 -10.60
CA THR A 137 -20.99 10.29 -9.83
C THR A 137 -20.51 10.94 -8.52
N ASN A 138 -21.40 11.62 -7.81
CA ASN A 138 -21.11 12.13 -6.48
C ASN A 138 -22.34 11.88 -5.59
N PRO A 139 -22.32 10.93 -4.67
CA PRO A 139 -21.16 10.09 -4.27
C PRO A 139 -20.74 9.09 -5.36
N TYR A 140 -19.49 8.64 -5.25
CA TYR A 140 -18.86 7.72 -6.17
C TYR A 140 -18.45 6.43 -5.44
N ASN A 141 -19.02 5.30 -5.83
CA ASN A 141 -18.72 4.00 -5.23
C ASN A 141 -17.50 3.34 -5.90
N VAL A 142 -16.65 2.74 -5.07
CA VAL A 142 -15.48 1.96 -5.49
C VAL A 142 -15.57 0.56 -4.89
N GLY A 143 -15.53 -0.45 -5.73
CA GLY A 143 -15.62 -1.85 -5.34
C GLY A 143 -14.64 -2.75 -6.07
N GLU A 144 -14.72 -4.05 -5.81
CA GLU A 144 -13.79 -5.08 -6.29
C GLU A 144 -13.60 -5.07 -7.83
N ASN A 145 -14.65 -4.77 -8.58
CA ASN A 145 -14.63 -4.84 -10.04
C ASN A 145 -14.19 -3.54 -10.73
N ASP A 146 -13.97 -2.48 -9.97
CA ASP A 146 -13.61 -1.18 -10.53
C ASP A 146 -12.14 -1.10 -10.93
N TRP A 147 -11.89 -0.35 -12.02
CA TRP A 147 -10.56 -0.09 -12.53
C TRP A 147 -10.35 1.40 -12.80
N SER A 148 -9.14 1.86 -12.48
CA SER A 148 -8.72 3.19 -12.89
C SER A 148 -8.45 3.24 -14.38
N ASP A 149 -8.81 4.36 -15.00
CA ASP A 149 -8.54 4.65 -16.39
C ASP A 149 -7.12 5.22 -16.54
N THR A 150 -6.25 4.49 -17.22
CA THR A 150 -4.84 4.88 -17.43
C THR A 150 -4.69 5.96 -18.48
N GLU A 151 -5.67 6.12 -19.37
CA GLU A 151 -5.63 7.12 -20.45
C GLU A 151 -6.19 8.48 -20.00
N TRP A 152 -6.99 8.51 -18.94
CA TRP A 152 -7.52 9.76 -18.42
C TRP A 152 -6.42 10.69 -17.91
N SER A 153 -6.49 11.95 -18.30
CA SER A 153 -5.50 12.99 -17.92
C SER A 153 -5.43 13.24 -16.40
N GLY A 154 -6.48 12.88 -15.65
CA GLY A 154 -6.51 12.92 -14.17
C GLY A 154 -5.74 11.81 -13.48
N SER A 155 -5.28 10.79 -14.22
CA SER A 155 -4.45 9.71 -13.69
C SER A 155 -2.97 10.08 -13.78
N ASN A 156 -2.28 10.06 -12.64
CA ASN A 156 -0.83 10.32 -12.57
C ASN A 156 -0.01 9.05 -12.82
N ASP A 157 1.31 9.19 -12.85
CA ASP A 157 2.27 8.11 -13.07
C ASP A 157 2.11 6.94 -12.08
N TYR A 158 1.84 7.22 -10.81
CA TYR A 158 1.60 6.18 -9.80
C TYR A 158 0.33 5.37 -10.08
N ILE A 159 -0.79 6.05 -10.38
CA ILE A 159 -2.07 5.39 -10.71
C ILE A 159 -1.91 4.52 -11.94
N ILE A 160 -1.28 5.04 -12.99
CA ILE A 160 -1.04 4.31 -14.23
C ILE A 160 -0.19 3.07 -13.96
N SER A 161 0.90 3.23 -13.19
CA SER A 161 1.81 2.13 -12.89
C SER A 161 1.13 1.00 -12.10
N LYS A 162 0.35 1.34 -11.05
CA LYS A 162 -0.38 0.35 -10.25
C LYS A 162 -1.47 -0.36 -11.05
N THR A 163 -2.23 0.39 -11.85
CA THR A 163 -3.27 -0.19 -12.70
C THR A 163 -2.70 -1.14 -13.76
N LYS A 164 -1.65 -0.72 -14.47
CA LYS A 164 -1.01 -1.54 -15.50
C LYS A 164 -0.31 -2.77 -14.92
N ALA A 165 0.32 -2.64 -13.74
CA ALA A 165 0.96 -3.78 -13.08
C ALA A 165 -0.08 -4.82 -12.61
N GLU A 166 -1.17 -4.38 -11.99
CA GLU A 166 -2.22 -5.28 -11.52
C GLU A 166 -2.94 -5.97 -12.68
N LYS A 167 -3.31 -5.23 -13.74
CA LYS A 167 -3.92 -5.83 -14.94
C LYS A 167 -3.02 -6.87 -15.57
N ALA A 168 -1.72 -6.57 -15.73
CA ALA A 168 -0.75 -7.52 -16.28
C ALA A 168 -0.59 -8.77 -15.41
N ALA A 169 -0.69 -8.65 -14.09
CA ALA A 169 -0.69 -9.80 -13.19
C ALA A 169 -1.89 -10.72 -13.45
N TRP A 170 -3.10 -10.16 -13.56
CA TRP A 170 -4.30 -10.92 -13.87
C TRP A 170 -4.24 -11.57 -15.24
N GLU A 171 -3.84 -10.83 -16.28
CA GLU A 171 -3.65 -11.32 -17.64
C GLU A 171 -2.69 -12.52 -17.70
N LEU A 172 -1.56 -12.43 -16.99
CA LEU A 172 -0.60 -13.53 -16.91
C LEU A 172 -1.22 -14.76 -16.25
N MET A 173 -1.83 -14.61 -15.07
CA MET A 173 -2.37 -15.73 -14.31
C MET A 173 -3.56 -16.39 -15.02
N GLU A 174 -4.39 -15.62 -15.72
CA GLU A 174 -5.48 -16.13 -16.56
C GLU A 174 -4.94 -16.89 -17.78
N SER A 175 -3.94 -16.34 -18.48
CA SER A 175 -3.32 -16.99 -19.63
C SER A 175 -2.66 -18.33 -19.31
N LYS A 176 -2.26 -18.53 -18.05
CA LYS A 176 -1.69 -19.78 -17.55
C LYS A 176 -2.73 -20.71 -16.92
N GLY A 177 -4.00 -20.31 -16.86
CA GLY A 177 -5.07 -21.10 -16.24
C GLY A 177 -4.98 -21.27 -14.73
N VAL A 178 -4.26 -20.37 -14.04
CA VAL A 178 -3.98 -20.47 -12.60
C VAL A 178 -4.39 -19.20 -11.83
N LYS A 179 -5.46 -18.55 -12.27
CA LYS A 179 -5.99 -17.33 -11.67
C LYS A 179 -6.23 -17.46 -10.16
N ASP A 180 -6.65 -18.63 -9.71
CA ASP A 180 -6.92 -18.98 -8.32
C ASP A 180 -5.67 -18.97 -7.43
N LYS A 181 -4.47 -19.08 -8.00
CA LYS A 181 -3.22 -18.89 -7.25
C LYS A 181 -2.93 -17.44 -6.87
N LEU A 182 -3.63 -16.46 -7.45
CA LEU A 182 -3.41 -15.04 -7.16
C LEU A 182 -4.50 -14.49 -6.24
N THR A 183 -4.10 -13.69 -5.26
CA THR A 183 -4.95 -12.75 -4.53
C THR A 183 -4.30 -11.37 -4.59
N VAL A 184 -5.09 -10.34 -4.85
CA VAL A 184 -4.59 -8.96 -4.88
C VAL A 184 -5.15 -8.17 -3.71
N ILE A 185 -4.28 -7.54 -2.95
CA ILE A 185 -4.62 -6.64 -1.85
C ILE A 185 -4.52 -5.21 -2.35
N ASN A 186 -5.60 -4.45 -2.23
CA ASN A 186 -5.72 -3.05 -2.65
C ASN A 186 -5.92 -2.15 -1.42
N PRO A 187 -4.86 -1.74 -0.71
CA PRO A 187 -5.00 -0.82 0.42
C PRO A 187 -5.42 0.58 -0.03
N GLY A 188 -6.13 1.28 0.86
CA GLY A 188 -6.32 2.74 0.80
C GLY A 188 -5.08 3.52 1.21
N GLY A 189 -5.26 4.67 1.83
CA GLY A 189 -4.18 5.41 2.48
C GLY A 189 -3.73 4.69 3.75
N VAL A 190 -2.50 4.13 3.74
CA VAL A 190 -2.00 3.30 4.83
C VAL A 190 -1.52 4.17 5.98
N ASN A 191 -2.15 4.03 7.12
CA ASN A 191 -1.89 4.70 8.38
C ASN A 191 -1.43 3.69 9.44
N GLY A 192 -1.38 4.12 10.69
CA GLY A 192 -1.01 3.28 11.81
C GLY A 192 0.41 3.53 12.28
N ASP A 193 0.92 2.61 13.08
CA ASP A 193 2.23 2.74 13.70
C ASP A 193 3.35 2.62 12.65
N ALA A 194 4.17 3.65 12.51
CA ALA A 194 5.35 3.59 11.66
C ALA A 194 6.36 2.60 12.24
N LEU A 195 6.79 1.68 11.41
CA LEU A 195 7.62 0.54 11.81
C LEU A 195 9.10 0.76 11.51
N ASP A 196 9.43 1.90 10.93
CA ASP A 196 10.79 2.32 10.64
C ASP A 196 10.97 3.83 10.91
N ASP A 197 12.23 4.25 11.00
CA ASP A 197 12.66 5.61 11.34
C ASP A 197 12.57 6.61 10.16
N LYS A 198 12.06 6.17 9.00
CA LYS A 198 11.98 7.01 7.82
C LYS A 198 10.60 7.61 7.62
N GLU A 199 10.60 8.78 7.02
CA GLU A 199 9.41 9.43 6.52
C GLU A 199 8.64 8.48 5.59
N ASN A 200 7.43 8.14 5.97
CA ASN A 200 6.55 7.28 5.20
C ASN A 200 5.62 8.16 4.36
N THR A 201 5.51 7.87 3.07
CA THR A 201 4.70 8.67 2.17
C THR A 201 3.22 8.64 2.53
N SER A 202 2.75 7.52 3.05
CA SER A 202 1.34 7.34 3.43
C SER A 202 0.95 8.18 4.65
N THR A 203 1.87 8.41 5.59
CA THR A 203 1.65 9.25 6.79
C THR A 203 2.10 10.69 6.59
N LYS A 204 2.56 11.04 5.38
CA LYS A 204 3.06 12.40 5.08
C LYS A 204 2.03 13.48 5.36
N TYR A 205 0.77 13.26 5.06
CA TYR A 205 -0.28 14.23 5.33
C TYR A 205 -0.48 14.46 6.84
N VAL A 206 -0.35 13.40 7.68
CA VAL A 206 -0.40 13.50 9.15
C VAL A 206 0.73 14.39 9.65
N GLN A 207 1.95 14.17 9.17
CA GLN A 207 3.11 14.97 9.46
C GLN A 207 2.90 16.44 9.07
N LEU A 208 2.42 16.70 7.86
CA LEU A 208 2.19 18.05 7.36
C LEU A 208 1.08 18.77 8.14
N PHE A 209 0.06 18.06 8.58
CA PHE A 209 -0.98 18.58 9.44
C PHE A 209 -0.41 19.00 10.81
N LEU A 210 0.33 18.11 11.48
CA LEU A 210 0.96 18.40 12.79
C LEU A 210 1.98 19.55 12.70
N LYS A 211 2.68 19.68 11.57
CA LYS A 211 3.56 20.85 11.28
C LYS A 211 2.82 22.15 11.02
N GLY A 212 1.49 22.11 10.81
CA GLY A 212 0.70 23.30 10.46
C GLY A 212 0.93 23.81 9.03
N LYS A 213 1.31 22.90 8.11
CA LYS A 213 1.57 23.28 6.70
C LYS A 213 0.30 23.49 5.88
N TYR A 214 -0.86 23.05 6.37
CA TYR A 214 -2.14 23.25 5.75
C TYR A 214 -3.01 24.20 6.58
N PRO A 215 -3.26 25.46 6.12
CA PRO A 215 -4.14 26.39 6.81
C PRO A 215 -5.61 25.97 6.73
N MET A 216 -5.97 25.23 5.70
CA MET A 216 -7.31 24.67 5.46
C MET A 216 -7.18 23.25 4.89
N ALA A 217 -8.17 22.39 5.18
CA ALA A 217 -8.17 21.02 4.71
C ALA A 217 -8.67 20.93 3.24
N PRO A 218 -7.95 20.26 2.33
CA PRO A 218 -8.45 20.02 0.97
C PRO A 218 -9.77 19.26 0.98
N ASN A 219 -10.67 19.58 0.03
CA ASN A 219 -12.00 18.98 -0.06
C ASN A 219 -11.98 17.66 -0.84
N PHE A 220 -11.45 16.63 -0.25
CA PHE A 220 -11.56 15.23 -0.72
C PHE A 220 -11.43 14.26 0.45
N GLY A 221 -11.79 12.99 0.20
CA GLY A 221 -11.67 11.90 1.18
C GLY A 221 -10.66 10.86 0.77
N ILE A 222 -10.14 10.13 1.75
CA ILE A 222 -9.28 8.96 1.55
C ILE A 222 -9.82 7.77 2.35
N LEU A 223 -9.74 6.56 1.78
CA LEU A 223 -9.98 5.34 2.53
C LEU A 223 -8.82 5.12 3.49
N ILE A 224 -9.09 4.97 4.77
CA ILE A 224 -8.08 4.74 5.82
C ILE A 224 -7.83 3.24 5.96
N SER A 225 -6.60 2.83 5.80
CA SER A 225 -6.13 1.46 6.04
C SER A 225 -5.10 1.45 7.16
N ASP A 226 -5.19 0.52 8.10
CA ASP A 226 -4.15 0.32 9.10
C ASP A 226 -3.05 -0.60 8.55
N VAL A 227 -1.78 -0.27 8.80
CA VAL A 227 -0.64 -1.05 8.29
C VAL A 227 -0.64 -2.49 8.83
N LYS A 228 -1.12 -2.69 10.07
CA LYS A 228 -1.21 -4.02 10.70
C LYS A 228 -2.35 -4.84 10.06
N ASP A 229 -3.47 -4.20 9.72
CA ASP A 229 -4.57 -4.87 9.02
C ASP A 229 -4.15 -5.27 7.60
N VAL A 230 -3.44 -4.39 6.90
CA VAL A 230 -2.87 -4.70 5.59
C VAL A 230 -1.93 -5.90 5.68
N ALA A 231 -1.01 -5.92 6.66
CA ALA A 231 -0.10 -7.04 6.87
C ALA A 231 -0.85 -8.34 7.18
N LYS A 232 -1.80 -8.30 8.10
CA LYS A 232 -2.63 -9.45 8.48
C LYS A 232 -3.44 -9.98 7.31
N ALA A 233 -4.03 -9.10 6.48
CA ALA A 233 -4.76 -9.48 5.28
C ALA A 233 -3.89 -10.28 4.29
N HIS A 234 -2.62 -9.89 4.09
CA HIS A 234 -1.68 -10.64 3.25
C HIS A 234 -1.42 -12.06 3.80
N VAL A 235 -1.15 -12.16 5.09
CA VAL A 235 -0.83 -13.46 5.73
C VAL A 235 -2.04 -14.39 5.76
N LEU A 236 -3.23 -13.87 6.09
CA LEU A 236 -4.47 -14.64 6.06
C LEU A 236 -4.80 -15.14 4.65
N SER A 237 -4.46 -14.37 3.62
CA SER A 237 -4.72 -14.74 2.22
C SER A 237 -3.90 -15.95 1.73
N LEU A 238 -2.78 -16.28 2.38
CA LEU A 238 -1.90 -17.38 1.93
C LEU A 238 -2.58 -18.74 1.95
N LYS A 239 -3.48 -18.98 2.91
CA LYS A 239 -4.13 -20.28 3.13
C LYS A 239 -5.65 -20.23 3.03
N ASN A 240 -6.21 -19.09 2.65
CA ASN A 240 -7.65 -18.90 2.57
C ASN A 240 -8.16 -19.10 1.13
N PRO A 241 -8.84 -20.22 0.83
CA PRO A 241 -9.33 -20.47 -0.53
C PRO A 241 -10.45 -19.50 -0.95
N LYS A 242 -11.15 -18.86 -0.01
CA LYS A 242 -12.24 -17.91 -0.32
C LYS A 242 -11.76 -16.66 -1.04
N VAL A 243 -10.47 -16.33 -0.93
CA VAL A 243 -9.86 -15.15 -1.56
C VAL A 243 -9.08 -15.47 -2.84
N ASN A 244 -9.11 -16.72 -3.28
CA ASN A 244 -8.46 -17.15 -4.51
C ASN A 244 -9.08 -16.44 -5.72
N GLY A 245 -8.25 -15.88 -6.59
CA GLY A 245 -8.71 -15.16 -7.78
C GLY A 245 -9.44 -13.84 -7.48
N ARG A 246 -9.29 -13.26 -6.27
CA ARG A 246 -10.02 -12.08 -5.82
C ARG A 246 -9.13 -10.85 -5.62
N ARG A 247 -9.75 -9.69 -5.75
CA ARG A 247 -9.20 -8.37 -5.36
C ARG A 247 -9.82 -7.98 -4.03
N LEU A 248 -9.01 -7.61 -3.06
CA LEU A 248 -9.49 -7.25 -1.72
C LEU A 248 -9.16 -5.79 -1.42
N LEU A 249 -10.21 -4.96 -1.34
CA LEU A 249 -10.08 -3.57 -0.91
C LEU A 249 -9.96 -3.55 0.62
N ILE A 250 -8.81 -3.10 1.11
CA ILE A 250 -8.49 -3.09 2.54
C ILE A 250 -8.55 -1.69 3.09
N GLY A 251 -9.38 -1.48 4.10
CA GLY A 251 -9.51 -0.22 4.82
C GLY A 251 -10.83 -0.18 5.58
N SER A 252 -10.92 0.65 6.61
CA SER A 252 -12.09 0.72 7.47
C SER A 252 -13.13 1.72 6.96
N GLU A 253 -12.72 2.96 6.75
CA GLU A 253 -13.64 4.06 6.46
C GLU A 253 -12.99 5.08 5.51
N VAL A 254 -13.81 5.70 4.67
CA VAL A 254 -13.41 6.91 3.94
C VAL A 254 -13.59 8.11 4.87
N LYS A 255 -12.53 8.87 5.10
CA LYS A 255 -12.57 10.11 5.88
C LYS A 255 -12.17 11.30 5.01
N LYS A 256 -12.96 12.38 5.06
CA LYS A 256 -12.57 13.67 4.48
C LYS A 256 -11.35 14.24 5.22
N MET A 257 -10.52 15.01 4.53
CA MET A 257 -9.34 15.62 5.14
C MET A 257 -9.68 16.51 6.35
N LEU A 258 -10.84 17.18 6.34
CA LEU A 258 -11.31 17.96 7.49
C LEU A 258 -11.72 17.08 8.68
N GLU A 259 -12.33 15.90 8.43
CA GLU A 259 -12.66 14.93 9.49
C GLU A 259 -11.41 14.36 10.12
N ILE A 260 -10.40 14.03 9.30
CA ILE A 260 -9.08 13.62 9.79
C ILE A 260 -8.47 14.69 10.68
N SER A 261 -8.54 15.96 10.25
CA SER A 261 -8.04 17.09 11.05
C SER A 261 -8.78 17.21 12.39
N LYS A 262 -10.10 17.02 12.43
CA LYS A 262 -10.87 17.03 13.69
C LYS A 262 -10.46 15.91 14.63
N ILE A 263 -10.32 14.69 14.11
CA ILE A 263 -9.80 13.55 14.90
C ILE A 263 -8.43 13.92 15.48
N MET A 264 -7.53 14.48 14.68
CA MET A 264 -6.20 14.86 15.15
C MET A 264 -6.24 16.01 16.19
N GLN A 265 -7.19 16.95 16.10
CA GLN A 265 -7.37 18.01 17.11
C GLN A 265 -7.78 17.43 18.46
N GLU A 266 -8.61 16.39 18.47
CA GLU A 266 -9.05 15.71 19.68
C GLU A 266 -7.95 14.82 20.28
N GLU A 267 -7.23 14.07 19.45
CA GLU A 267 -6.17 13.12 19.89
C GLU A 267 -4.84 13.84 20.26
N PHE A 268 -4.59 15.03 19.67
CA PHE A 268 -3.36 15.81 19.85
C PHE A 268 -3.66 17.28 20.18
N PRO A 269 -4.28 17.58 21.34
CA PRO A 269 -4.73 18.93 21.70
C PRO A 269 -3.57 19.96 21.72
N GLN A 270 -2.33 19.53 22.01
CA GLN A 270 -1.16 20.38 21.98
C GLN A 270 -0.83 20.92 20.58
N TYR A 271 -1.31 20.28 19.51
CA TYR A 271 -1.15 20.69 18.11
C TYR A 271 -2.42 21.30 17.51
N ALA A 272 -3.55 21.30 18.23
CA ALA A 272 -4.87 21.69 17.70
C ALA A 272 -4.91 23.09 17.07
N LYS A 273 -4.07 24.02 17.55
CA LYS A 273 -3.97 25.38 16.98
C LYS A 273 -3.36 25.40 15.58
N LYS A 274 -2.53 24.42 15.21
CA LYS A 274 -1.86 24.29 13.91
C LYS A 274 -2.71 23.54 12.88
N LEU A 275 -3.68 22.76 13.35
CA LEU A 275 -4.48 21.87 12.49
C LEU A 275 -5.59 22.63 11.74
N PRO A 276 -5.90 22.26 10.49
CA PRO A 276 -6.99 22.86 9.70
C PRO A 276 -8.34 22.81 10.42
N LYS A 277 -9.04 23.94 10.48
CA LYS A 277 -10.36 24.05 11.11
C LYS A 277 -11.49 24.21 10.09
N LYS A 278 -11.15 24.46 8.83
CA LYS A 278 -12.09 24.71 7.74
C LYS A 278 -11.66 23.97 6.49
N GLU A 279 -12.63 23.63 5.67
CA GLU A 279 -12.40 23.08 4.33
C GLU A 279 -11.92 24.18 3.38
N MET A 280 -10.96 23.86 2.53
CA MET A 280 -10.43 24.75 1.50
C MET A 280 -11.42 24.82 0.33
N PRO A 281 -11.85 26.01 -0.08
CA PRO A 281 -12.64 26.16 -1.30
C PRO A 281 -11.90 25.57 -2.53
N ASN A 282 -12.61 24.82 -3.35
CA ASN A 282 -11.99 24.09 -4.47
C ASN A 282 -11.21 25.00 -5.43
N PHE A 283 -11.69 26.24 -5.67
CA PHE A 283 -11.00 27.18 -6.55
C PHE A 283 -9.62 27.59 -6.02
N MET A 284 -9.44 27.67 -4.70
CA MET A 284 -8.16 28.03 -4.09
C MET A 284 -7.11 26.94 -4.36
N LEU A 285 -7.47 25.66 -4.18
CA LEU A 285 -6.54 24.57 -4.47
C LEU A 285 -6.23 24.51 -5.98
N LYS A 286 -7.20 24.79 -6.85
CA LYS A 286 -6.96 24.90 -8.30
C LYS A 286 -5.93 26.00 -8.62
N LEU A 287 -6.01 27.17 -7.97
CA LEU A 287 -5.00 28.23 -8.14
C LEU A 287 -3.62 27.80 -7.65
N ILE A 288 -3.54 27.18 -6.46
CA ILE A 288 -2.28 26.66 -5.90
C ILE A 288 -1.66 25.62 -6.84
N SER A 289 -2.47 24.80 -7.52
CA SER A 289 -2.00 23.74 -8.41
C SER A 289 -1.22 24.21 -9.64
N TYR A 290 -1.29 25.48 -10.01
CA TYR A 290 -0.43 26.05 -11.04
C TYR A 290 1.01 26.24 -10.58
N LEU A 291 1.23 26.38 -9.26
CA LEU A 291 2.54 26.62 -8.66
C LEU A 291 3.10 25.39 -7.93
N ASP A 292 2.22 24.48 -7.49
CA ASP A 292 2.59 23.28 -6.70
C ASP A 292 2.08 22.00 -7.38
N SER A 293 3.03 21.18 -7.84
CA SER A 293 2.74 19.89 -8.47
C SER A 293 2.02 18.90 -7.53
N SER A 294 2.24 19.02 -6.22
CA SER A 294 1.56 18.17 -5.23
C SER A 294 0.07 18.52 -5.14
N ALA A 295 -0.26 19.82 -5.20
CA ALA A 295 -1.65 20.29 -5.27
C ALA A 295 -2.34 19.84 -6.57
N LYS A 296 -1.61 19.79 -7.69
CA LYS A 296 -2.13 19.37 -9.00
C LYS A 296 -2.68 17.93 -8.95
N ILE A 297 -2.05 17.02 -8.22
CA ILE A 297 -2.47 15.62 -8.06
C ILE A 297 -3.82 15.52 -7.35
N MET A 298 -4.15 16.49 -6.47
CA MET A 298 -5.39 16.51 -5.69
C MET A 298 -6.59 17.09 -6.48
N VAL A 299 -6.33 17.92 -7.47
CA VAL A 299 -7.38 18.66 -8.22
C VAL A 299 -8.47 17.74 -8.78
N PRO A 300 -8.17 16.57 -9.39
CA PRO A 300 -9.20 15.66 -9.90
C PRO A 300 -10.13 15.07 -8.83
N GLU A 301 -9.77 15.14 -7.55
CA GLU A 301 -10.55 14.57 -6.43
C GLU A 301 -11.42 15.61 -5.71
N LEU A 302 -11.23 16.90 -6.01
CA LEU A 302 -11.90 17.97 -5.29
C LEU A 302 -13.41 17.89 -5.41
N GLY A 303 -14.07 17.82 -4.27
CA GLY A 303 -15.53 17.75 -4.18
C GLY A 303 -16.14 16.40 -4.53
N ILE A 304 -15.34 15.39 -4.85
CA ILE A 304 -15.81 14.02 -5.06
C ILE A 304 -15.86 13.28 -3.72
N LEU A 305 -17.04 12.79 -3.38
CA LEU A 305 -17.25 11.93 -2.21
C LEU A 305 -17.09 10.48 -2.63
N MET A 306 -15.91 9.91 -2.37
CA MET A 306 -15.68 8.48 -2.54
C MET A 306 -16.38 7.70 -1.43
N GLN A 307 -17.03 6.60 -1.81
CA GLN A 307 -17.60 5.61 -0.90
C GLN A 307 -17.02 4.24 -1.25
N THR A 308 -16.84 3.39 -0.25
CA THR A 308 -16.32 2.02 -0.42
C THR A 308 -17.10 1.07 0.46
N ASP A 309 -17.34 -0.12 -0.03
CA ASP A 309 -17.76 -1.24 0.81
C ASP A 309 -16.58 -2.20 0.94
N THR A 310 -16.05 -2.32 2.15
CA THR A 310 -14.93 -3.20 2.49
C THR A 310 -15.37 -4.39 3.34
N THR A 311 -16.66 -4.49 3.67
CA THR A 311 -17.21 -5.55 4.52
C THR A 311 -17.01 -6.93 3.91
N TYR A 312 -17.11 -7.04 2.58
CA TYR A 312 -16.83 -8.31 1.89
C TYR A 312 -15.40 -8.82 2.13
N ALA A 313 -14.41 -7.92 2.21
CA ALA A 313 -13.03 -8.31 2.48
C ALA A 313 -12.85 -8.74 3.94
N GLU A 314 -13.51 -8.05 4.89
CA GLU A 314 -13.56 -8.49 6.29
C GLU A 314 -14.15 -9.90 6.43
N ASP A 315 -15.29 -10.16 5.78
CA ASP A 315 -15.98 -11.44 5.84
C ASP A 315 -15.18 -12.57 5.20
N LEU A 316 -14.58 -12.31 4.03
CA LEU A 316 -13.73 -13.28 3.34
C LEU A 316 -12.48 -13.62 4.15
N LEU A 317 -11.85 -12.62 4.79
CA LEU A 317 -10.63 -12.79 5.59
C LEU A 317 -10.91 -13.25 7.03
N GLY A 318 -12.16 -13.14 7.50
CA GLY A 318 -12.52 -13.44 8.89
C GLY A 318 -11.86 -12.47 9.88
N MET A 319 -11.75 -11.19 9.54
CA MET A 319 -11.17 -10.15 10.38
C MET A 319 -12.01 -8.87 10.35
N LYS A 320 -11.81 -7.99 11.34
CA LYS A 320 -12.35 -6.63 11.34
C LYS A 320 -11.21 -5.64 11.18
N PHE A 321 -11.47 -4.60 10.39
CA PHE A 321 -10.49 -3.53 10.20
C PHE A 321 -10.54 -2.56 11.37
N LYS A 322 -9.37 -2.09 11.74
CA LYS A 322 -9.18 -1.12 12.81
C LYS A 322 -9.87 0.20 12.46
N PRO A 323 -10.65 0.79 13.39
CA PRO A 323 -11.31 2.06 13.16
C PRO A 323 -10.35 3.15 12.68
N ALA A 324 -10.80 3.97 11.73
CA ALA A 324 -9.99 5.03 11.14
C ALA A 324 -9.38 5.99 12.18
N ARG A 325 -10.15 6.31 13.25
CA ARG A 325 -9.67 7.15 14.37
C ARG A 325 -8.41 6.57 15.00
N ASP A 326 -8.41 5.28 15.30
CA ASP A 326 -7.29 4.62 15.98
C ASP A 326 -6.06 4.54 15.08
N SER A 327 -6.26 4.27 13.79
CA SER A 327 -5.16 4.27 12.81
C SER A 327 -4.54 5.64 12.61
N ILE A 328 -5.35 6.72 12.60
CA ILE A 328 -4.88 8.10 12.50
C ILE A 328 -4.13 8.50 13.77
N LYS A 329 -4.64 8.12 14.95
CA LYS A 329 -3.99 8.32 16.25
C LYS A 329 -2.61 7.65 16.29
N ASP A 330 -2.53 6.37 15.91
CA ASP A 330 -1.27 5.64 15.88
C ASP A 330 -0.26 6.28 14.91
N ALA A 331 -0.72 6.72 13.73
CA ALA A 331 0.11 7.44 12.78
C ALA A 331 0.65 8.76 13.36
N GLY A 332 -0.19 9.53 14.06
CA GLY A 332 0.22 10.76 14.73
C GLY A 332 1.25 10.51 15.85
N ASN A 333 0.99 9.51 16.70
CA ASN A 333 1.93 9.10 17.74
C ASN A 333 3.28 8.69 17.17
N SER A 334 3.31 7.96 16.05
CA SER A 334 4.54 7.57 15.38
C SER A 334 5.32 8.77 14.85
N VAL A 335 4.64 9.71 14.19
CA VAL A 335 5.25 10.93 13.66
C VAL A 335 5.86 11.76 14.78
N ILE A 336 5.20 11.83 15.94
CA ILE A 336 5.70 12.53 17.14
C ILE A 336 6.90 11.80 17.73
N ARG A 337 6.79 10.49 17.97
CA ARG A 337 7.85 9.64 18.55
C ARG A 337 9.13 9.68 17.73
N LEU A 338 9.00 9.68 16.40
CA LEU A 338 10.14 9.72 15.47
C LEU A 338 10.73 11.12 15.25
N GLY A 339 10.20 12.15 15.94
CA GLY A 339 10.71 13.53 15.81
C GLY A 339 10.52 14.12 14.41
N LEU A 340 9.50 13.69 13.68
CA LEU A 340 9.24 14.11 12.30
C LEU A 340 8.42 15.41 12.19
N ILE A 341 8.06 16.05 13.31
CA ILE A 341 7.32 17.31 13.41
C ILE A 341 8.19 18.49 13.80
#